data_87f5211e88295bddf1c50ca98fefea75
#
_entry.id   87f5211e88295bddf1c50ca98fefea75
#
_cell.length_a   1.000
_cell.length_b   1.000
_cell.length_c   1.000
_cell.angle_alpha   90.00
_cell.angle_beta   90.00
_cell.angle_gamma   90.00
#
_symmetry.space_group_name_H-M   'P 1'
#
loop_
_entity.id
_entity.type
_entity.pdbx_description
1 polymer ?
#
loop_
_entity_poly.entity_id
_entity_poly.type
_entity_poly.pdbx_seq_one_letter_code
_entity_poly.pdbx_strand_id
1 'polypeptide(L)'
;LTDSLNHLYVRDYQSIPVVVDEGISVYDAIVMMFLEDVGTMFVVDKHALLVGVLSRKDLLRASIGKQELNSIPVNIIMTRMPNITMCSKEDLLIDVAKKLIDKQIDSLPVVKDTEKGYEVIGRITKTNITKAFVALADEGY
;
A
#
# COMPACT_ATOMS: atom_id res chain seq x y z
N LEU A 1 18.04 -20.44 8.08
CA LEU A 1 16.86 -19.60 7.94
C LEU A 1 17.23 -18.16 7.54
N THR A 2 18.20 -17.58 8.20
CA THR A 2 18.64 -16.20 7.92
C THR A 2 19.14 -16.05 6.48
N ASP A 3 19.93 -16.98 5.99
CA ASP A 3 20.42 -16.96 4.60
C ASP A 3 19.28 -17.08 3.60
N SER A 4 18.27 -17.91 3.93
CA SER A 4 17.09 -18.09 3.06
C SER A 4 16.24 -16.82 3.01
N LEU A 5 16.11 -16.06 4.12
CA LEU A 5 15.38 -14.80 4.15
C LEU A 5 15.96 -13.76 3.19
N ASN A 6 17.28 -13.80 2.96
CA ASN A 6 17.95 -12.87 2.05
C ASN A 6 17.71 -13.20 0.57
N HIS A 7 16.94 -14.24 0.28
CA HIS A 7 16.61 -14.65 -1.09
C HIS A 7 15.10 -14.57 -1.39
N LEU A 8 14.31 -13.96 -0.48
CA LEU A 8 12.89 -13.74 -0.72
C LEU A 8 12.67 -12.33 -1.26
N TYR A 9 12.02 -12.25 -2.41
CA TYR A 9 11.81 -11.00 -3.14
C TYR A 9 10.33 -10.61 -3.14
N VAL A 10 10.08 -9.31 -3.20
CA VAL A 10 8.72 -8.75 -3.25
C VAL A 10 7.91 -9.36 -4.39
N ARG A 11 8.49 -9.50 -5.58
CA ARG A 11 7.77 -10.01 -6.77
C ARG A 11 7.15 -11.39 -6.59
N ASP A 12 7.70 -12.21 -5.69
CA ASP A 12 7.23 -13.59 -5.49
C ASP A 12 6.07 -13.66 -4.49
N TYR A 13 5.80 -12.58 -3.73
CA TYR A 13 4.83 -12.59 -2.64
C TYR A 13 3.87 -11.42 -2.65
N GLN A 14 4.02 -10.49 -3.59
CA GLN A 14 3.13 -9.34 -3.69
C GLN A 14 1.71 -9.77 -4.06
N SER A 15 0.75 -8.94 -3.69
CA SER A 15 -0.66 -9.14 -4.03
C SER A 15 -1.16 -7.99 -4.90
N ILE A 16 -2.41 -8.14 -5.37
CA ILE A 16 -3.06 -7.15 -6.23
C ILE A 16 -3.37 -5.91 -5.41
N PRO A 17 -2.98 -4.72 -5.86
CA PRO A 17 -3.27 -3.48 -5.14
C PRO A 17 -4.72 -3.03 -5.37
N VAL A 18 -5.28 -2.30 -4.42
CA VAL A 18 -6.51 -1.55 -4.62
C VAL A 18 -6.13 -0.11 -4.91
N VAL A 19 -6.51 0.36 -6.09
CA VAL A 19 -6.11 1.66 -6.63
C VAL A 19 -7.36 2.49 -6.89
N VAL A 20 -7.30 3.77 -6.50
CA VAL A 20 -8.41 4.71 -6.70
C VAL A 20 -7.90 5.99 -7.36
N ASP A 21 -8.79 6.68 -8.07
CA ASP A 21 -8.49 7.97 -8.66
C ASP A 21 -8.45 9.07 -7.60
N GLU A 22 -7.57 10.05 -7.78
CA GLU A 22 -7.39 11.14 -6.81
C GLU A 22 -8.61 12.02 -6.64
N GLY A 23 -9.53 11.99 -7.60
CA GLY A 23 -10.73 12.81 -7.58
C GLY A 23 -11.95 12.16 -6.94
N ILE A 24 -11.89 10.87 -6.55
CA ILE A 24 -13.04 10.25 -5.88
C ILE A 24 -13.30 10.88 -4.52
N SER A 25 -14.55 10.83 -4.07
CA SER A 25 -14.90 11.36 -2.77
C SER A 25 -14.38 10.47 -1.63
N VAL A 26 -14.20 11.07 -0.47
CA VAL A 26 -13.88 10.32 0.75
C VAL A 26 -14.94 9.27 1.05
N TYR A 27 -16.23 9.60 0.81
CA TYR A 27 -17.31 8.64 0.99
C TYR A 27 -17.13 7.41 0.10
N ASP A 28 -16.88 7.61 -1.20
CA ASP A 28 -16.67 6.48 -2.13
C ASP A 28 -15.44 5.67 -1.76
N ALA A 29 -14.39 6.31 -1.25
CA ALA A 29 -13.20 5.61 -0.77
C ALA A 29 -13.50 4.73 0.45
N ILE A 30 -14.32 5.22 1.39
CA ILE A 30 -14.76 4.45 2.55
C ILE A 30 -15.53 3.20 2.10
N VAL A 31 -16.46 3.37 1.17
CA VAL A 31 -17.25 2.27 0.63
C VAL A 31 -16.34 1.24 -0.05
N MET A 32 -15.41 1.70 -0.87
CA MET A 32 -14.48 0.81 -1.56
C MET A 32 -13.59 0.05 -0.59
N MET A 33 -13.06 0.71 0.43
CA MET A 33 -12.21 0.06 1.44
C MET A 33 -12.98 -1.04 2.16
N PHE A 34 -14.26 -0.81 2.45
CA PHE A 34 -15.14 -1.81 3.05
C PHE A 34 -15.40 -2.98 2.11
N LEU A 35 -15.78 -2.70 0.86
CA LEU A 35 -16.12 -3.74 -0.13
C LEU A 35 -14.91 -4.61 -0.50
N GLU A 36 -13.74 -4.00 -0.62
CA GLU A 36 -12.51 -4.73 -0.96
C GLU A 36 -11.83 -5.35 0.27
N ASP A 37 -12.31 -5.05 1.46
CA ASP A 37 -11.75 -5.53 2.73
C ASP A 37 -10.24 -5.30 2.83
N VAL A 38 -9.83 -4.06 2.58
CA VAL A 38 -8.42 -3.64 2.67
C VAL A 38 -8.24 -2.53 3.68
N GLY A 39 -7.04 -2.40 4.22
CA GLY A 39 -6.70 -1.32 5.16
C GLY A 39 -5.96 -0.16 4.54
N THR A 40 -5.56 -0.30 3.28
CA THR A 40 -4.79 0.71 2.56
C THR A 40 -5.14 0.67 1.08
N MET A 41 -5.32 1.84 0.48
CA MET A 41 -5.53 2.00 -0.95
C MET A 41 -4.51 2.99 -1.50
N PHE A 42 -4.15 2.82 -2.77
CA PHE A 42 -3.20 3.69 -3.43
C PHE A 42 -3.93 4.63 -4.37
N VAL A 43 -3.55 5.90 -4.34
CA VAL A 43 -4.23 6.95 -5.10
C VAL A 43 -3.37 7.29 -6.31
N VAL A 44 -3.99 7.31 -7.47
CA VAL A 44 -3.32 7.61 -8.73
C VAL A 44 -3.96 8.82 -9.41
N ASP A 45 -3.17 9.47 -10.28
CA ASP A 45 -3.66 10.56 -11.11
C ASP A 45 -4.28 10.04 -12.42
N LYS A 46 -4.64 10.95 -13.31
CA LYS A 46 -5.24 10.61 -14.62
C LYS A 46 -4.33 9.80 -15.53
N HIS A 47 -3.04 9.77 -15.24
CA HIS A 47 -2.06 8.97 -15.99
C HIS A 47 -1.72 7.66 -15.31
N ALA A 48 -2.51 7.27 -14.27
CA ALA A 48 -2.31 6.07 -13.47
C ALA A 48 -1.00 6.06 -12.69
N LEU A 49 -0.47 7.23 -12.34
CA LEU A 49 0.76 7.36 -11.56
C LEU A 49 0.42 7.62 -10.09
N LEU A 50 1.22 7.02 -9.19
CA LEU A 50 1.03 7.12 -7.75
C LEU A 50 1.18 8.57 -7.28
N VAL A 51 0.16 9.08 -6.61
CA VAL A 51 0.16 10.44 -6.02
C VAL A 51 -0.14 10.43 -4.53
N GLY A 52 -0.70 9.34 -4.01
CA GLY A 52 -1.06 9.29 -2.60
C GLY A 52 -1.33 7.90 -2.08
N VAL A 53 -1.47 7.82 -0.76
CA VAL A 53 -1.85 6.61 -0.04
C VAL A 53 -2.93 6.98 0.96
N LEU A 54 -3.97 6.14 1.03
CA LEU A 54 -5.08 6.26 1.98
C LEU A 54 -5.07 5.06 2.91
N SER A 55 -5.00 5.31 4.21
CA SER A 55 -5.16 4.29 5.23
C SER A 55 -6.53 4.40 5.89
N ARG A 56 -6.93 3.33 6.62
CA ARG A 56 -8.13 3.39 7.47
C ARG A 56 -8.12 4.61 8.39
N LYS A 57 -6.96 4.91 8.95
CA LYS A 57 -6.77 6.04 9.85
C LYS A 57 -7.12 7.37 9.19
N ASP A 58 -6.71 7.57 7.93
CA ASP A 58 -7.01 8.78 7.19
C ASP A 58 -8.51 8.94 7.00
N LEU A 59 -9.20 7.86 6.62
CA LEU A 59 -10.64 7.87 6.40
C LEU A 59 -11.42 8.07 7.71
N LEU A 60 -10.96 7.45 8.80
CA LEU A 60 -11.58 7.63 10.12
C LEU A 60 -11.46 9.09 10.59
N ARG A 61 -10.29 9.71 10.40
CA ARG A 61 -10.11 11.13 10.75
C ARG A 61 -11.05 12.02 9.96
N ALA A 62 -11.20 11.78 8.67
CA ALA A 62 -12.12 12.53 7.82
C ALA A 62 -13.57 12.35 8.29
N SER A 63 -13.93 11.15 8.73
CA SER A 63 -15.30 10.81 9.18
C SER A 63 -15.69 11.54 10.46
N ILE A 64 -14.74 11.89 11.32
CA ILE A 64 -15.00 12.61 12.57
C ILE A 64 -15.31 14.08 12.32
N GLY A 65 -14.87 14.63 11.19
CA GLY A 65 -15.14 16.01 10.81
C GLY A 65 -16.62 16.24 10.52
N LYS A 66 -17.05 17.52 10.58
CA LYS A 66 -18.42 17.91 10.32
C LYS A 66 -18.72 18.14 8.84
N GLN A 67 -17.81 17.80 7.95
CA GLN A 67 -17.94 18.02 6.52
C GLN A 67 -18.68 16.88 5.84
N GLU A 68 -19.33 17.17 4.72
CA GLU A 68 -19.95 16.15 3.90
C GLU A 68 -18.87 15.35 3.15
N LEU A 69 -18.76 14.07 3.47
CA LEU A 69 -17.73 13.19 2.90
C LEU A 69 -17.87 13.04 1.38
N ASN A 70 -19.07 13.21 0.83
CA ASN A 70 -19.31 13.18 -0.62
C ASN A 70 -18.67 14.34 -1.37
N SER A 71 -18.40 15.44 -0.67
CA SER A 71 -17.87 16.67 -1.27
C SER A 71 -16.36 16.82 -1.14
N ILE A 72 -15.72 15.93 -0.39
CA ILE A 72 -14.27 15.99 -0.14
C ILE A 72 -13.58 14.98 -1.05
N PRO A 73 -12.74 15.41 -2.00
CA PRO A 73 -11.94 14.47 -2.77
C PRO A 73 -10.81 13.89 -1.92
N VAL A 74 -10.44 12.64 -2.19
CA VAL A 74 -9.41 11.95 -1.40
C VAL A 74 -8.05 12.62 -1.46
N ASN A 75 -7.76 13.38 -2.51
CA ASN A 75 -6.48 14.08 -2.64
C ASN A 75 -6.24 15.12 -1.54
N ILE A 76 -7.29 15.52 -0.82
CA ILE A 76 -7.17 16.48 0.30
C ILE A 76 -6.66 15.77 1.57
N ILE A 77 -7.03 14.51 1.77
CA ILE A 77 -6.74 13.79 3.02
C ILE A 77 -5.62 12.74 2.91
N MET A 78 -5.22 12.38 1.70
CA MET A 78 -4.22 11.33 1.48
C MET A 78 -2.82 11.75 1.93
N THR A 79 -1.99 10.76 2.25
CA THR A 79 -0.55 10.97 2.38
C THR A 79 0.04 11.17 0.99
N ARG A 80 0.87 12.19 0.82
CA ARG A 80 1.42 12.62 -0.47
C ARG A 80 2.92 12.40 -0.55
N MET A 81 3.47 12.42 -1.78
CA MET A 81 4.91 12.54 -1.98
C MET A 81 5.44 13.82 -1.29
N PRO A 82 6.67 13.78 -0.72
CA PRO A 82 7.62 12.68 -0.70
C PRO A 82 7.43 11.71 0.47
N ASN A 83 6.32 11.77 1.19
CA ASN A 83 6.10 11.04 2.44
C ASN A 83 5.54 9.61 2.22
N ILE A 84 5.48 9.15 0.97
CA ILE A 84 5.02 7.79 0.68
C ILE A 84 6.19 6.82 0.77
N THR A 85 6.03 5.80 1.61
CA THR A 85 6.95 4.67 1.66
C THR A 85 6.54 3.65 0.60
N MET A 86 7.48 3.24 -0.24
CA MET A 86 7.22 2.33 -1.35
C MET A 86 8.36 1.33 -1.52
N CYS A 87 8.15 0.33 -2.34
CA CYS A 87 9.18 -0.64 -2.69
C CYS A 87 9.08 -1.02 -4.16
N SER A 88 10.09 -1.73 -4.66
CA SER A 88 10.11 -2.30 -6.00
C SER A 88 9.98 -3.82 -5.93
N LYS A 89 9.66 -4.44 -7.07
CA LYS A 89 9.52 -5.90 -7.13
C LYS A 89 10.85 -6.64 -6.90
N GLU A 90 11.97 -5.97 -7.09
CA GLU A 90 13.31 -6.52 -6.88
C GLU A 90 13.80 -6.39 -5.43
N ASP A 91 13.06 -5.68 -4.58
CA ASP A 91 13.44 -5.51 -3.18
C ASP A 91 13.29 -6.81 -2.40
N LEU A 92 14.11 -6.98 -1.36
CA LEU A 92 14.02 -8.12 -0.47
C LEU A 92 12.86 -7.95 0.51
N LEU A 93 12.16 -9.04 0.81
CA LEU A 93 11.09 -9.01 1.81
C LEU A 93 11.56 -8.54 3.17
N ILE A 94 12.79 -8.89 3.56
CA ILE A 94 13.32 -8.47 4.86
C ILE A 94 13.47 -6.94 4.92
N ASP A 95 13.85 -6.29 3.83
CA ASP A 95 13.96 -4.84 3.78
C ASP A 95 12.58 -4.17 3.85
N VAL A 96 11.59 -4.76 3.20
CA VAL A 96 10.20 -4.28 3.28
C VAL A 96 9.66 -4.44 4.70
N ALA A 97 9.94 -5.58 5.34
CA ALA A 97 9.54 -5.81 6.73
C ALA A 97 10.09 -4.71 7.65
N LYS A 98 11.35 -4.33 7.48
CA LYS A 98 11.96 -3.23 8.23
C LYS A 98 11.25 -1.90 8.00
N LYS A 99 10.91 -1.59 6.75
CA LYS A 99 10.14 -0.38 6.41
C LYS A 99 8.78 -0.35 7.09
N LEU A 100 8.05 -1.46 7.07
CA LEU A 100 6.73 -1.56 7.71
C LEU A 100 6.83 -1.32 9.21
N ILE A 101 7.84 -1.89 9.86
CA ILE A 101 8.07 -1.72 11.29
C ILE A 101 8.46 -0.28 11.61
N ASP A 102 9.43 0.27 10.91
CA ASP A 102 9.96 1.61 11.18
C ASP A 102 8.92 2.70 10.95
N LYS A 103 8.08 2.56 9.93
CA LYS A 103 7.04 3.52 9.59
C LYS A 103 5.70 3.23 10.26
N GLN A 104 5.57 2.11 10.97
CA GLN A 104 4.34 1.69 11.64
C GLN A 104 3.15 1.64 10.67
N ILE A 105 3.36 1.05 9.52
CA ILE A 105 2.34 0.87 8.47
C ILE A 105 2.14 -0.61 8.17
N ASP A 106 0.97 -0.96 7.61
CA ASP A 106 0.58 -2.35 7.38
C ASP A 106 0.90 -2.84 5.99
N SER A 107 1.02 -1.95 5.04
CA SER A 107 1.32 -2.28 3.65
C SER A 107 1.94 -1.11 2.92
N LEU A 108 2.62 -1.40 1.81
CA LEU A 108 3.12 -0.37 0.90
C LEU A 108 2.85 -0.74 -0.55
N PRO A 109 2.85 0.29 -1.43
CA PRO A 109 2.75 0.04 -2.85
C PRO A 109 4.06 -0.52 -3.39
N VAL A 110 3.93 -1.50 -4.29
CA VAL A 110 5.03 -1.96 -5.13
C VAL A 110 4.96 -1.15 -6.40
N VAL A 111 6.02 -0.44 -6.73
CA VAL A 111 6.01 0.51 -7.83
C VAL A 111 7.11 0.19 -8.83
N LYS A 112 6.86 0.63 -10.08
CA LYS A 112 7.84 0.66 -11.13
C LYS A 112 8.16 2.13 -11.41
N ASP A 113 9.45 2.47 -11.33
CA ASP A 113 9.92 3.82 -11.62
C ASP A 113 9.90 4.04 -13.12
N THR A 114 9.22 5.09 -13.56
CA THR A 114 9.14 5.47 -14.96
C THR A 114 9.58 6.93 -15.11
N GLU A 115 9.85 7.36 -16.34
CA GLU A 115 10.22 8.76 -16.60
C GLU A 115 9.15 9.76 -16.16
N LYS A 116 7.89 9.32 -16.14
CA LYS A 116 6.73 10.18 -15.79
C LYS A 116 6.34 10.11 -14.31
N GLY A 117 6.86 9.14 -13.58
CA GLY A 117 6.51 8.91 -12.17
C GLY A 117 6.46 7.43 -11.83
N TYR A 118 5.79 7.09 -10.73
CA TYR A 118 5.72 5.71 -10.24
C TYR A 118 4.41 5.05 -10.65
N GLU A 119 4.53 3.92 -11.34
CA GLU A 119 3.39 3.07 -11.68
C GLU A 119 3.17 2.04 -10.58
N VAL A 120 1.94 1.90 -10.08
CA VAL A 120 1.60 0.91 -9.06
C VAL A 120 1.41 -0.44 -9.74
N ILE A 121 2.24 -1.42 -9.38
CA ILE A 121 2.21 -2.76 -9.99
C ILE A 121 1.81 -3.84 -8.98
N GLY A 122 1.74 -3.52 -7.70
CA GLY A 122 1.38 -4.48 -6.68
C GLY A 122 1.28 -3.82 -5.31
N ARG A 123 1.07 -4.65 -4.30
CA ARG A 123 1.19 -4.25 -2.90
C ARG A 123 1.88 -5.36 -2.13
N ILE A 124 2.52 -4.98 -1.04
CA ILE A 124 3.10 -5.93 -0.10
C ILE A 124 2.57 -5.59 1.29
N THR A 125 2.04 -6.58 1.99
CA THR A 125 1.40 -6.43 3.29
C THR A 125 2.15 -7.23 4.34
N LYS A 126 1.91 -6.92 5.60
CA LYS A 126 2.39 -7.76 6.73
C LYS A 126 1.95 -9.21 6.55
N THR A 127 0.72 -9.44 6.07
CA THR A 127 0.20 -10.77 5.81
C THR A 127 1.01 -11.51 4.73
N ASN A 128 1.36 -10.83 3.64
CA ASN A 128 2.19 -11.41 2.59
C ASN A 128 3.55 -11.86 3.15
N ILE A 129 4.17 -11.04 3.98
CA ILE A 129 5.47 -11.34 4.58
C ILE A 129 5.35 -12.51 5.56
N THR A 130 4.31 -12.50 6.39
CA THR A 130 4.06 -13.60 7.34
C THR A 130 3.87 -14.92 6.62
N LYS A 131 3.09 -14.94 5.54
CA LYS A 131 2.90 -16.14 4.71
C LYS A 131 4.21 -16.65 4.13
N ALA A 132 5.05 -15.74 3.66
CA ALA A 132 6.37 -16.10 3.12
C ALA A 132 7.25 -16.76 4.18
N PHE A 133 7.26 -16.22 5.40
CA PHE A 133 8.05 -16.77 6.49
C PHE A 133 7.52 -18.14 6.94
N VAL A 134 6.20 -18.32 6.98
CA VAL A 134 5.59 -19.62 7.32
C VAL A 134 5.95 -20.66 6.25
N ALA A 135 5.84 -20.32 4.98
CA ALA A 135 6.21 -21.22 3.90
C ALA A 135 7.69 -21.62 3.97
N LEU A 136 8.56 -20.66 4.29
CA LEU A 136 9.99 -20.90 4.41
C LEU A 136 10.28 -21.82 5.61
N ALA A 137 9.60 -21.65 6.74
CA ALA A 137 9.76 -22.49 7.91
C ALA A 137 9.33 -23.93 7.63
N ASP A 138 8.22 -24.11 6.89
CA ASP A 138 7.74 -25.45 6.50
C ASP A 138 8.73 -26.15 5.59
N GLU A 139 9.35 -25.43 4.64
CA GLU A 139 10.38 -25.98 3.75
C GLU A 139 11.68 -26.32 4.49
N GLY A 140 11.98 -25.60 5.56
CA GLY A 140 13.18 -25.78 6.36
C GLY A 140 13.16 -26.98 7.28
N TYR A 141 12.02 -27.61 7.42
CA TYR A 141 11.81 -28.78 8.27
C TYR A 141 11.26 -29.97 7.49
#